data_f0ea8a61963b523546d43f0284100c55
#
_entry.id   f0ea8a61963b523546d43f0284100c55
#
_cell.length_a   1.000
_cell.length_b   1.000
_cell.length_c   1.000
_cell.angle_alpha   90.00
_cell.angle_beta   90.00
_cell.angle_gamma   90.00
#
_symmetry.space_group_name_H-M   'P 1'
#
loop_
_entity.id
_entity.type
_entity.pdbx_description
1 polymer ?
#
loop_
_entity_poly.entity_id
_entity_poly.type
_entity_poly.pdbx_seq_one_letter_code
_entity_poly.pdbx_strand_id
1 'polypeptide(L)'
;MFLMLRLAVVIHLLLLRNASSCESWEYSIEGECCPKCGAGLRVLRHCTRGSGTSCVSCNPGWFTEHPNGLTNCLKCRECPPGNHMQVKERCHYTKNTKCTCQPGFFCKHQLGEDSCDVCMRHTIAPPGFRVTQLGTENDDVLFEPCPLGTFSAKKMSFSCMKWTNCSEKGLIEKHAGNATSDVV
;
A
#
# COMPACT_ATOMS: atom_id res chain seq x y z
N MET A 1 -22.34 -18.48 55.67
CA MET A 1 -21.40 -17.63 54.91
C MET A 1 -21.00 -18.24 53.56
N PHE A 2 -20.64 -19.52 53.50
CA PHE A 2 -20.23 -20.20 52.23
C PHE A 2 -21.36 -20.35 51.19
N LEU A 3 -22.60 -20.50 51.60
CA LEU A 3 -23.74 -20.67 50.68
C LEU A 3 -24.05 -19.39 49.92
N MET A 4 -24.01 -18.24 50.60
CA MET A 4 -24.24 -16.93 49.98
C MET A 4 -23.12 -16.56 48.98
N LEU A 5 -21.85 -16.91 49.27
CA LEU A 5 -20.72 -16.68 48.36
C LEU A 5 -20.83 -17.53 47.08
N ARG A 6 -21.27 -18.80 47.21
CA ARG A 6 -21.52 -19.66 46.03
C ARG A 6 -22.69 -19.17 45.19
N LEU A 7 -23.75 -18.67 45.82
CA LEU A 7 -24.90 -18.10 45.09
C LEU A 7 -24.49 -16.84 44.31
N ALA A 8 -23.70 -15.94 44.92
CA ALA A 8 -23.19 -14.73 44.26
C ALA A 8 -22.28 -15.06 43.09
N VAL A 9 -21.40 -16.06 43.19
CA VAL A 9 -20.54 -16.51 42.11
C VAL A 9 -21.34 -17.11 40.94
N VAL A 10 -22.36 -17.94 41.27
CA VAL A 10 -23.22 -18.52 40.22
C VAL A 10 -24.05 -17.47 39.53
N ILE A 11 -24.59 -16.47 40.23
CA ILE A 11 -25.31 -15.34 39.62
C ILE A 11 -24.36 -14.50 38.75
N HIS A 12 -23.12 -14.26 39.21
CA HIS A 12 -22.12 -13.54 38.42
C HIS A 12 -21.73 -14.30 37.16
N LEU A 13 -21.56 -15.63 37.23
CA LEU A 13 -21.27 -16.49 36.08
C LEU A 13 -22.46 -16.59 35.10
N LEU A 14 -23.70 -16.53 35.61
CA LEU A 14 -24.91 -16.51 34.79
C LEU A 14 -25.08 -15.14 34.06
N LEU A 15 -24.71 -14.03 34.72
CA LEU A 15 -24.72 -12.68 34.12
C LEU A 15 -23.63 -12.51 33.05
N LEU A 16 -22.48 -13.20 33.19
CA LEU A 16 -21.41 -13.18 32.17
C LEU A 16 -21.74 -14.03 30.94
N ARG A 17 -22.74 -14.92 30.99
CA ARG A 17 -23.14 -15.76 29.85
C ARG A 17 -24.06 -15.07 28.84
N ASN A 18 -24.53 -13.86 29.11
CA ASN A 18 -25.43 -13.12 28.21
C ASN A 18 -24.74 -12.10 27.29
N ALA A 19 -23.42 -12.16 27.13
CA ALA A 19 -22.75 -11.48 26.01
C ALA A 19 -22.91 -12.35 24.75
N SER A 20 -24.12 -12.47 24.22
CA SER A 20 -24.35 -13.06 22.90
C SER A 20 -23.59 -12.20 21.91
N SER A 21 -22.46 -12.71 21.37
CA SER A 21 -21.85 -12.10 20.22
C SER A 21 -22.82 -12.23 19.05
N CYS A 22 -23.08 -11.11 18.35
CA CYS A 22 -23.91 -11.13 17.16
C CYS A 22 -23.29 -12.04 16.08
N GLU A 23 -24.14 -12.58 15.22
CA GLU A 23 -23.69 -13.39 14.09
C GLU A 23 -22.84 -12.57 13.10
N SER A 24 -22.06 -13.23 12.25
CA SER A 24 -21.13 -12.59 11.33
C SER A 24 -21.80 -11.60 10.34
N TRP A 25 -23.07 -11.82 10.02
CA TRP A 25 -23.90 -10.93 9.19
C TRP A 25 -24.64 -9.84 9.97
N GLU A 26 -24.41 -9.75 11.27
CA GLU A 26 -25.04 -8.76 12.15
C GLU A 26 -24.01 -7.82 12.75
N TYR A 27 -24.44 -6.68 13.23
CA TYR A 27 -23.68 -5.75 14.04
C TYR A 27 -24.41 -5.46 15.35
N SER A 28 -23.66 -5.23 16.40
CA SER A 28 -24.23 -4.90 17.72
C SER A 28 -24.48 -3.39 17.83
N ILE A 29 -25.65 -3.03 18.31
CA ILE A 29 -26.04 -1.67 18.66
C ILE A 29 -26.96 -1.70 19.88
N GLU A 30 -26.62 -0.98 20.94
CA GLU A 30 -27.42 -0.87 22.18
C GLU A 30 -27.86 -2.23 22.77
N GLY A 31 -27.05 -3.29 22.58
CA GLY A 31 -27.36 -4.64 23.05
C GLY A 31 -28.26 -5.48 22.15
N GLU A 32 -28.71 -4.93 21.02
CA GLU A 32 -29.44 -5.66 19.98
C GLU A 32 -28.49 -6.05 18.84
N CYS A 33 -28.75 -7.18 18.19
CA CYS A 33 -28.05 -7.62 16.97
C CYS A 33 -28.87 -7.26 15.74
N CYS A 34 -28.32 -6.39 14.91
CA CYS A 34 -28.96 -5.90 13.69
C CYS A 34 -28.31 -6.45 12.43
N PRO A 35 -29.08 -6.86 11.41
CA PRO A 35 -28.54 -7.23 10.11
C PRO A 35 -27.68 -6.11 9.52
N LYS A 36 -26.50 -6.45 8.96
CA LYS A 36 -25.61 -5.50 8.26
C LYS A 36 -26.22 -5.01 6.96
N CYS A 37 -25.97 -3.76 6.62
CA CYS A 37 -26.18 -3.25 5.28
C CYS A 37 -25.10 -3.79 4.34
N GLY A 38 -25.47 -4.11 3.08
CA GLY A 38 -24.52 -4.60 2.07
C GLY A 38 -23.46 -3.58 1.70
N ALA A 39 -22.44 -4.02 0.97
CA ALA A 39 -21.41 -3.15 0.40
C ALA A 39 -22.06 -2.05 -0.46
N GLY A 40 -21.52 -0.83 -0.42
CA GLY A 40 -22.08 0.34 -1.09
C GLY A 40 -23.26 0.99 -0.38
N LEU A 41 -23.68 0.43 0.76
CA LEU A 41 -24.80 0.93 1.56
C LEU A 41 -24.32 1.33 2.96
N ARG A 42 -25.08 2.20 3.60
CA ARG A 42 -24.96 2.56 5.01
C ARG A 42 -26.29 2.41 5.73
N VAL A 43 -26.24 2.33 7.05
CA VAL A 43 -27.44 2.32 7.89
C VAL A 43 -28.12 3.70 7.84
N LEU A 44 -29.37 3.72 7.44
CA LEU A 44 -30.26 4.88 7.56
C LEU A 44 -30.98 4.86 8.93
N ARG A 45 -31.47 3.67 9.33
CA ARG A 45 -32.08 3.42 10.64
C ARG A 45 -31.68 2.03 11.14
N HIS A 46 -31.31 1.94 12.41
CA HIS A 46 -31.01 0.67 13.05
C HIS A 46 -32.27 -0.21 13.15
N CYS A 47 -32.06 -1.49 13.25
CA CYS A 47 -33.15 -2.43 13.48
C CYS A 47 -33.79 -2.21 14.86
N THR A 48 -34.99 -2.70 15.01
CA THR A 48 -35.71 -2.81 16.29
C THR A 48 -36.25 -4.23 16.42
N ARG A 49 -36.83 -4.58 17.56
CA ARG A 49 -37.48 -5.90 17.75
C ARG A 49 -38.58 -6.20 16.72
N GLY A 50 -39.16 -5.17 16.09
CA GLY A 50 -40.25 -5.32 15.13
C GLY A 50 -39.87 -4.95 13.69
N SER A 51 -38.63 -4.49 13.41
CA SER A 51 -38.20 -4.07 12.09
C SER A 51 -36.74 -4.36 11.85
N GLY A 52 -36.40 -4.77 10.60
CA GLY A 52 -35.01 -4.92 10.17
C GLY A 52 -34.28 -3.60 10.00
N THR A 53 -32.97 -3.68 9.74
CA THR A 53 -32.11 -2.52 9.42
C THR A 53 -32.57 -1.87 8.12
N SER A 54 -32.74 -0.54 8.12
CA SER A 54 -33.01 0.24 6.92
C SER A 54 -31.70 0.77 6.35
N CYS A 55 -31.39 0.44 5.10
CA CYS A 55 -30.16 0.80 4.42
C CYS A 55 -30.40 1.81 3.30
N VAL A 56 -29.39 2.64 3.00
CA VAL A 56 -29.40 3.60 1.90
C VAL A 56 -28.03 3.64 1.23
N SER A 57 -28.00 3.88 -0.08
CA SER A 57 -26.76 3.92 -0.87
C SER A 57 -25.82 5.03 -0.41
N CYS A 58 -24.52 4.78 -0.55
CA CYS A 58 -23.50 5.81 -0.41
C CYS A 58 -23.68 6.90 -1.48
N ASN A 59 -23.36 8.13 -1.11
CA ASN A 59 -23.35 9.24 -2.06
C ASN A 59 -22.10 9.18 -2.96
N PRO A 60 -22.10 9.83 -4.13
CA PRO A 60 -20.90 9.98 -4.95
C PRO A 60 -19.72 10.52 -4.13
N GLY A 61 -18.54 9.92 -4.30
CA GLY A 61 -17.35 10.26 -3.50
C GLY A 61 -17.25 9.55 -2.14
N TRP A 62 -18.19 8.63 -1.85
CA TRP A 62 -18.22 7.82 -0.62
C TRP A 62 -18.43 6.35 -0.95
N PHE A 63 -17.93 5.46 -0.10
CA PHE A 63 -17.96 4.01 -0.33
C PHE A 63 -18.07 3.20 0.97
N THR A 64 -18.46 1.93 0.85
CA THR A 64 -18.26 0.88 1.86
C THR A 64 -17.95 -0.43 1.12
N GLU A 65 -16.81 -1.04 1.43
CA GLU A 65 -16.33 -2.23 0.70
C GLU A 65 -17.03 -3.53 1.12
N HIS A 66 -17.49 -3.58 2.36
CA HIS A 66 -18.03 -4.80 2.96
C HIS A 66 -19.38 -4.56 3.63
N PRO A 67 -20.17 -5.63 3.88
CA PRO A 67 -21.35 -5.53 4.72
C PRO A 67 -21.04 -4.90 6.09
N ASN A 68 -21.81 -3.91 6.50
CA ASN A 68 -21.46 -3.05 7.62
C ASN A 68 -22.67 -2.55 8.42
N GLY A 69 -22.40 -2.01 9.61
CA GLY A 69 -23.34 -1.30 10.46
C GLY A 69 -23.09 0.21 10.56
N LEU A 70 -22.38 0.80 9.58
CA LEU A 70 -21.97 2.20 9.59
C LEU A 70 -23.15 3.11 9.25
N THR A 71 -23.32 4.19 10.00
CA THR A 71 -24.30 5.25 9.72
C THR A 71 -23.81 6.25 8.66
N ASN A 72 -22.50 6.26 8.38
CA ASN A 72 -21.89 7.07 7.34
C ASN A 72 -20.96 6.20 6.48
N CYS A 73 -21.00 6.41 5.16
CA CYS A 73 -20.00 5.81 4.28
C CYS A 73 -18.62 6.45 4.49
N LEU A 74 -17.59 5.76 4.06
CA LEU A 74 -16.20 6.24 4.08
C LEU A 74 -15.97 7.18 2.90
N LYS A 75 -15.25 8.28 3.12
CA LYS A 75 -14.87 9.19 2.03
C LYS A 75 -13.85 8.52 1.13
N CYS A 76 -14.03 8.64 -0.18
CA CYS A 76 -13.06 8.17 -1.15
C CYS A 76 -11.73 8.89 -0.98
N ARG A 77 -10.65 8.12 -1.11
CA ARG A 77 -9.29 8.63 -1.07
C ARG A 77 -9.01 9.52 -2.28
N GLU A 78 -8.19 10.52 -2.08
CA GLU A 78 -7.64 11.38 -3.11
C GLU A 78 -6.20 10.97 -3.44
N CYS A 79 -5.80 11.07 -4.71
CA CYS A 79 -4.43 10.82 -5.17
C CYS A 79 -3.81 12.17 -5.58
N PRO A 80 -3.21 12.91 -4.64
CA PRO A 80 -2.76 14.27 -4.90
C PRO A 80 -1.58 14.30 -5.88
N PRO A 81 -1.69 15.01 -7.01
CA PRO A 81 -0.60 15.10 -8.01
C PRO A 81 0.68 15.74 -7.45
N GLY A 82 0.55 16.63 -6.44
CA GLY A 82 1.68 17.23 -5.74
C GLY A 82 2.57 16.24 -4.99
N ASN A 83 2.03 15.05 -4.66
CA ASN A 83 2.78 13.94 -4.06
C ASN A 83 3.23 12.92 -5.12
N HIS A 84 3.26 13.32 -6.40
CA HIS A 84 3.60 12.46 -7.54
C HIS A 84 2.69 11.24 -7.69
N MET A 85 1.44 11.36 -7.24
CA MET A 85 0.41 10.33 -7.36
C MET A 85 -0.51 10.59 -8.55
N GLN A 86 -1.10 9.52 -9.04
CA GLN A 86 -2.19 9.55 -10.01
C GLN A 86 -3.22 8.46 -9.69
N VAL A 87 -4.45 8.64 -10.19
CA VAL A 87 -5.52 7.67 -9.99
C VAL A 87 -5.28 6.45 -10.88
N LYS A 88 -5.18 5.27 -10.26
CA LYS A 88 -5.13 3.96 -10.93
C LYS A 88 -6.54 3.43 -11.16
N GLU A 89 -7.37 3.40 -10.12
CA GLU A 89 -8.79 3.05 -10.20
C GLU A 89 -9.62 4.12 -9.50
N ARG A 90 -10.70 4.53 -10.15
CA ARG A 90 -11.62 5.52 -9.57
C ARG A 90 -12.48 4.91 -8.48
N CYS A 91 -12.81 5.70 -7.47
CA CYS A 91 -13.75 5.32 -6.43
C CYS A 91 -15.12 4.98 -7.02
N HIS A 92 -15.70 3.95 -6.46
CA HIS A 92 -17.08 3.53 -6.70
C HIS A 92 -17.75 3.29 -5.34
N TYR A 93 -19.05 3.26 -5.24
CA TYR A 93 -19.75 3.10 -3.95
C TYR A 93 -19.36 1.82 -3.17
N THR A 94 -18.79 0.80 -3.82
CA THR A 94 -18.28 -0.43 -3.19
C THR A 94 -16.75 -0.54 -3.13
N LYS A 95 -16.00 0.44 -3.66
CA LYS A 95 -14.53 0.40 -3.73
C LYS A 95 -13.95 1.78 -3.53
N ASN A 96 -12.84 1.86 -2.79
CA ASN A 96 -12.09 3.09 -2.63
C ASN A 96 -11.30 3.44 -3.90
N THR A 97 -10.83 4.68 -4.01
CA THR A 97 -9.85 5.10 -5.02
C THR A 97 -8.54 4.33 -4.80
N LYS A 98 -7.98 3.77 -5.87
CA LYS A 98 -6.60 3.27 -5.85
C LYS A 98 -5.67 4.27 -6.51
N CYS A 99 -4.57 4.56 -5.84
CA CYS A 99 -3.53 5.46 -6.31
C CYS A 99 -2.31 4.68 -6.81
N THR A 100 -1.62 5.22 -7.81
CA THR A 100 -0.30 4.76 -8.25
C THR A 100 0.64 5.94 -8.41
N CYS A 101 1.92 5.70 -8.64
CA CYS A 101 2.89 6.74 -8.84
C CYS A 101 2.91 7.24 -10.31
N GLN A 102 3.24 8.51 -10.49
CA GLN A 102 3.51 9.09 -11.80
C GLN A 102 4.79 8.47 -12.41
N PRO A 103 4.96 8.49 -13.73
CA PRO A 103 6.19 8.04 -14.39
C PRO A 103 7.44 8.70 -13.79
N GLY A 104 8.51 7.91 -13.58
CA GLY A 104 9.74 8.36 -12.93
C GLY A 104 9.74 8.21 -11.40
N PHE A 105 8.64 7.70 -10.83
CA PHE A 105 8.50 7.43 -9.41
C PHE A 105 8.05 5.99 -9.18
N PHE A 106 8.38 5.43 -8.02
CA PHE A 106 7.96 4.11 -7.57
C PHE A 106 7.25 4.18 -6.24
N CYS A 107 6.43 3.19 -5.95
CA CYS A 107 5.68 3.09 -4.71
C CYS A 107 6.56 2.60 -3.58
N LYS A 108 6.88 3.47 -2.62
CA LYS A 108 7.66 3.13 -1.43
C LYS A 108 6.81 2.43 -0.37
N HIS A 109 5.57 2.85 -0.21
CA HIS A 109 4.61 2.27 0.73
C HIS A 109 3.31 1.96 0.02
N GLN A 110 2.95 0.68 0.02
CA GLN A 110 1.66 0.22 -0.48
C GLN A 110 0.59 0.30 0.61
N LEU A 111 -0.63 0.62 0.21
CA LEU A 111 -1.82 0.60 1.04
C LEU A 111 -2.75 -0.51 0.51
N GLY A 112 -2.82 -1.63 1.23
CA GLY A 112 -3.52 -2.83 0.75
C GLY A 112 -2.85 -3.43 -0.49
N GLU A 113 -3.60 -4.19 -1.29
CA GLU A 113 -3.04 -4.98 -2.40
C GLU A 113 -2.75 -4.13 -3.60
N ASP A 114 -3.05 -3.07 -3.96
CA ASP A 114 -2.83 -2.40 -5.26
C ASP A 114 -2.91 -0.86 -5.22
N SER A 115 -2.74 -0.26 -4.06
CA SER A 115 -2.76 1.19 -3.94
C SER A 115 -1.47 1.70 -3.33
N CYS A 116 -0.92 2.76 -3.87
CA CYS A 116 0.26 3.41 -3.35
C CYS A 116 -0.09 4.51 -2.35
N ASP A 117 0.69 4.60 -1.28
CA ASP A 117 0.57 5.65 -0.26
C ASP A 117 1.67 6.69 -0.34
N VAL A 118 2.88 6.28 -0.68
CA VAL A 118 4.04 7.18 -0.78
C VAL A 118 4.82 6.88 -2.04
N CYS A 119 4.95 7.88 -2.92
CA CYS A 119 5.76 7.81 -4.13
C CYS A 119 7.14 8.41 -3.90
N MET A 120 8.18 7.72 -4.36
CA MET A 120 9.55 8.20 -4.38
C MET A 120 10.12 8.19 -5.80
N ARG A 121 10.99 9.17 -6.08
CA ARG A 121 11.68 9.24 -7.37
C ARG A 121 12.63 8.06 -7.52
N HIS A 122 12.68 7.48 -8.73
CA HIS A 122 13.69 6.47 -9.05
C HIS A 122 15.09 7.00 -8.86
N THR A 123 15.95 6.17 -8.28
CA THR A 123 17.37 6.46 -8.14
C THR A 123 18.04 6.49 -9.52
N ILE A 124 18.91 7.47 -9.73
CA ILE A 124 19.71 7.58 -10.95
C ILE A 124 21.06 6.95 -10.67
N ALA A 125 21.35 5.81 -11.32
CA ALA A 125 22.66 5.16 -11.22
C ALA A 125 23.77 6.12 -11.66
N PRO A 126 24.79 6.40 -10.82
CA PRO A 126 25.86 7.33 -11.15
C PRO A 126 26.85 6.72 -12.17
N PRO A 127 27.74 7.51 -12.76
CA PRO A 127 28.90 6.98 -13.47
C PRO A 127 29.72 6.02 -12.58
N GLY A 128 30.36 5.02 -13.17
CA GLY A 128 31.06 3.97 -12.44
C GLY A 128 30.20 2.78 -12.04
N PHE A 129 28.90 2.84 -12.36
CA PHE A 129 27.93 1.78 -12.11
C PHE A 129 27.21 1.35 -13.37
N ARG A 130 26.68 0.14 -13.40
CA ARG A 130 25.77 -0.35 -14.43
C ARG A 130 24.42 -0.70 -13.83
N VAL A 131 23.36 -0.37 -14.55
CA VAL A 131 21.99 -0.74 -14.21
C VAL A 131 21.80 -2.22 -14.46
N THR A 132 21.37 -2.96 -13.45
CA THR A 132 21.05 -4.39 -13.54
C THR A 132 19.55 -4.62 -13.74
N GLN A 133 18.73 -3.71 -13.20
CA GLN A 133 17.28 -3.75 -13.36
C GLN A 133 16.74 -2.31 -13.39
N LEU A 134 15.91 -2.03 -14.39
CA LEU A 134 15.14 -0.77 -14.42
C LEU A 134 14.12 -0.72 -13.31
N GLY A 135 13.87 0.47 -12.81
CA GLY A 135 12.78 0.70 -11.87
C GLY A 135 11.40 0.41 -12.50
N THR A 136 10.50 -0.03 -11.67
CA THR A 136 9.11 -0.34 -12.00
C THR A 136 8.16 0.59 -11.25
N GLU A 137 6.85 0.38 -11.36
CA GLU A 137 5.84 1.08 -10.55
C GLU A 137 6.04 0.85 -9.05
N ASN A 138 6.64 -0.30 -8.66
CA ASN A 138 6.75 -0.72 -7.26
C ASN A 138 8.19 -0.81 -6.75
N ASP A 139 9.18 -0.83 -7.64
CA ASP A 139 10.57 -1.06 -7.28
C ASP A 139 11.48 0.04 -7.81
N ASP A 140 12.50 0.39 -7.06
CA ASP A 140 13.54 1.31 -7.50
C ASP A 140 14.50 0.66 -8.50
N VAL A 141 15.30 1.48 -9.17
CA VAL A 141 16.40 1.04 -10.05
C VAL A 141 17.44 0.28 -9.24
N LEU A 142 17.81 -0.92 -9.71
CA LEU A 142 18.96 -1.65 -9.17
C LEU A 142 20.18 -1.45 -10.06
N PHE A 143 21.32 -1.20 -9.42
CA PHE A 143 22.60 -1.00 -10.10
C PHE A 143 23.76 -1.50 -9.24
N GLU A 144 24.86 -1.84 -9.88
CA GLU A 144 26.06 -2.34 -9.23
C GLU A 144 27.32 -1.65 -9.77
N PRO A 145 28.42 -1.59 -9.01
CA PRO A 145 29.65 -0.99 -9.48
C PRO A 145 30.22 -1.75 -10.69
N CYS A 146 30.89 -1.03 -11.58
CA CYS A 146 31.62 -1.66 -12.66
C CYS A 146 32.73 -2.57 -12.14
N PRO A 147 32.88 -3.79 -12.69
CA PRO A 147 34.01 -4.67 -12.37
C PRO A 147 35.35 -4.00 -12.60
N LEU A 148 36.36 -4.43 -11.84
CA LEU A 148 37.75 -3.96 -12.03
C LEU A 148 38.19 -4.12 -13.48
N GLY A 149 38.88 -3.12 -14.02
CA GLY A 149 39.30 -3.11 -15.43
C GLY A 149 38.24 -2.62 -16.39
N THR A 150 37.11 -2.10 -15.86
CA THR A 150 36.01 -1.55 -16.64
C THR A 150 35.53 -0.22 -16.09
N PHE A 151 34.78 0.54 -16.90
CA PHE A 151 34.24 1.83 -16.52
C PHE A 151 32.87 2.11 -17.17
N SER A 152 32.10 3.01 -16.59
CA SER A 152 30.96 3.64 -17.22
C SER A 152 31.02 5.16 -17.03
N ALA A 153 31.10 5.92 -18.13
CA ALA A 153 31.22 7.37 -18.09
C ALA A 153 29.87 8.09 -17.91
N LYS A 154 28.76 7.42 -18.16
CA LYS A 154 27.42 8.01 -18.18
C LYS A 154 26.57 7.49 -17.03
N LYS A 155 25.67 8.36 -16.53
CA LYS A 155 24.57 7.93 -15.64
C LYS A 155 23.67 6.94 -16.36
N MET A 156 23.05 6.04 -15.60
CA MET A 156 22.12 5.02 -16.12
C MET A 156 22.71 4.15 -17.24
N SER A 157 24.00 3.85 -17.18
CA SER A 157 24.64 2.89 -18.09
C SER A 157 24.16 1.47 -17.85
N PHE A 158 23.85 0.72 -18.91
CA PHE A 158 23.50 -0.70 -18.83
C PHE A 158 24.70 -1.64 -18.90
N SER A 159 25.87 -1.12 -19.28
CA SER A 159 27.10 -1.90 -19.40
C SER A 159 28.30 -1.09 -18.98
N CYS A 160 29.35 -1.80 -18.52
CA CYS A 160 30.67 -1.24 -18.31
C CYS A 160 31.57 -1.59 -19.50
N MET A 161 32.31 -0.61 -19.99
CA MET A 161 33.29 -0.77 -21.07
C MET A 161 34.64 -1.19 -20.47
N LYS A 162 35.37 -2.07 -21.14
CA LYS A 162 36.75 -2.42 -20.74
C LYS A 162 37.69 -1.23 -20.91
N TRP A 163 38.62 -1.08 -20.01
CA TRP A 163 39.71 -0.13 -20.19
C TRP A 163 40.50 -0.45 -21.45
N THR A 164 40.98 0.57 -22.12
CA THR A 164 41.91 0.41 -23.25
C THR A 164 43.20 -0.22 -22.78
N ASN A 165 43.61 -1.31 -23.43
CA ASN A 165 44.94 -1.87 -23.22
C ASN A 165 45.97 -1.10 -24.11
N CYS A 166 46.64 -0.15 -23.48
CA CYS A 166 47.64 0.69 -24.18
C CYS A 166 48.80 -0.13 -24.77
N SER A 167 49.24 -1.16 -24.08
CA SER A 167 50.34 -2.01 -24.54
C SER A 167 50.03 -2.73 -25.86
N GLU A 168 48.82 -3.31 -25.97
CA GLU A 168 48.34 -3.98 -27.19
C GLU A 168 48.24 -3.03 -28.37
N LYS A 169 47.98 -1.74 -28.12
CA LYS A 169 47.82 -0.70 -29.12
C LYS A 169 49.12 0.08 -29.43
N GLY A 170 50.21 -0.28 -28.79
CA GLY A 170 51.49 0.45 -28.91
C GLY A 170 51.45 1.89 -28.37
N LEU A 171 50.53 2.13 -27.38
CA LEU A 171 50.36 3.41 -26.71
C LEU A 171 51.03 3.38 -25.32
N ILE A 172 51.35 4.58 -24.83
CA ILE A 172 51.90 4.76 -23.47
C ILE A 172 50.75 5.26 -22.57
N GLU A 173 50.56 4.56 -21.46
CA GLU A 173 49.60 4.97 -20.45
C GLU A 173 50.08 6.25 -19.74
N LYS A 174 49.33 7.30 -19.78
CA LYS A 174 49.58 8.57 -19.12
C LYS A 174 48.83 8.66 -17.75
N HIS A 175 47.58 8.17 -17.72
CA HIS A 175 46.77 8.11 -16.54
C HIS A 175 46.04 6.78 -16.51
N ALA A 176 46.05 6.12 -15.34
CA ALA A 176 45.32 4.88 -15.12
C ALA A 176 43.80 5.08 -15.24
N GLY A 177 43.13 4.08 -15.81
CA GLY A 177 41.65 4.04 -15.84
C GLY A 177 41.09 3.92 -14.42
N ASN A 178 39.86 4.36 -14.28
CA ASN A 178 39.08 4.23 -13.06
C ASN A 178 37.63 3.79 -13.36
N ALA A 179 36.79 3.68 -12.36
CA ALA A 179 35.39 3.23 -12.56
C ALA A 179 34.54 4.13 -13.47
N THR A 180 34.96 5.39 -13.71
CA THR A 180 34.20 6.40 -14.46
C THR A 180 34.86 6.82 -15.77
N SER A 181 36.14 6.48 -15.98
CA SER A 181 36.89 6.87 -17.18
C SER A 181 37.83 5.78 -17.65
N ASP A 182 38.11 5.78 -18.97
CA ASP A 182 39.10 4.93 -19.60
C ASP A 182 40.53 5.36 -19.23
N VAL A 183 41.52 4.52 -19.57
CA VAL A 183 42.93 4.85 -19.55
C VAL A 183 43.22 5.97 -20.56
N VAL A 184 44.08 6.93 -20.20
CA VAL A 184 44.49 8.06 -21.05
C VAL A 184 46.00 8.03 -21.31
#